data_7d207b07655c776d6f1b20ce07096f5b
#
_entry.id   7d207b07655c776d6f1b20ce07096f5b
#
_cell.length_a   1.000
_cell.length_b   1.000
_cell.length_c   1.000
_cell.angle_alpha   90.00
_cell.angle_beta   90.00
_cell.angle_gamma   90.00
#
_symmetry.space_group_name_H-M   'P 1'
#
loop_
_entity.id
_entity.type
_entity.pdbx_description
1 polymer ?
#
loop_
_entity_poly.entity_id
_entity_poly.type
_entity_poly.pdbx_seq_one_letter_code
_entity_poly.pdbx_strand_id
1 'polypeptide(L)'
;MGKVMLEVRDLTTKYITRFREDVYAVDHVSLKVEEGKSLGIAGESGCGKSTLALSLMGYYFPPLYYTSGEIIIDGRTISGMDPDDVRKSILGTEIAYIPQAAMNALNPTQKVIHFVEDVIRAHNPKATKKEIYELASERFHVLGLPQEVLQKYPVELSGGMKQRTVIAVSVILGPKVLIADEPSSALDVTSQKMVIKMLRDLMESGMIKSMIFITHELPLLYNVTDHIMVMYAGQIVERGSATEAVFDPLHPYSKGLMGSIIVPEAGLRDHKLTAVPGVPPNLKKPPSGCRFAERCKYVKPECKAISVGMRTLDSERTYRCIFTEGELREKYQNGA
;
A
#
# COMPACT_ATOMS: atom_id res chain seq x y z
N MET A 1 7.60 -14.00 -17.64
CA MET A 1 7.62 -12.84 -16.74
C MET A 1 6.85 -11.72 -17.40
N GLY A 2 5.87 -11.14 -16.70
CA GLY A 2 5.11 -10.00 -17.18
C GLY A 2 5.97 -8.73 -17.25
N LYS A 3 5.47 -7.69 -17.92
CA LYS A 3 6.13 -6.39 -17.94
C LYS A 3 6.08 -5.78 -16.53
N VAL A 4 7.24 -5.36 -15.98
CA VAL A 4 7.30 -4.71 -14.66
C VAL A 4 6.81 -3.28 -14.79
N MET A 5 5.78 -2.93 -14.03
CA MET A 5 5.19 -1.59 -14.00
C MET A 5 5.78 -0.72 -12.91
N LEU A 6 6.08 -1.31 -11.76
CA LEU A 6 6.76 -0.65 -10.66
C LEU A 6 7.89 -1.55 -10.13
N GLU A 7 9.09 -1.02 -10.09
CA GLU A 7 10.24 -1.65 -9.44
C GLU A 7 10.86 -0.69 -8.43
N VAL A 8 11.13 -1.20 -7.26
CA VAL A 8 11.79 -0.47 -6.17
C VAL A 8 12.99 -1.27 -5.74
N ARG A 9 14.16 -0.62 -5.68
CA ARG A 9 15.42 -1.24 -5.31
C ARG A 9 16.01 -0.52 -4.13
N ASP A 10 16.12 -1.22 -3.02
CA ASP A 10 16.85 -0.81 -1.80
C ASP A 10 16.44 0.59 -1.28
N LEU A 11 15.14 0.91 -1.34
CA LEU A 11 14.61 2.22 -0.98
C LEU A 11 14.72 2.46 0.52
N THR A 12 15.32 3.60 0.87
CA THR A 12 15.37 4.10 2.25
C THR A 12 14.85 5.54 2.29
N THR A 13 13.86 5.77 3.17
CA THR A 13 13.34 7.11 3.47
C THR A 13 13.20 7.30 4.97
N LYS A 14 13.39 8.52 5.42
CA LYS A 14 13.35 8.87 6.84
C LYS A 14 12.58 10.15 7.09
N TYR A 15 12.00 10.25 8.28
CA TYR A 15 11.56 11.52 8.80
C TYR A 15 12.69 12.18 9.59
N ILE A 16 12.88 13.47 9.40
CA ILE A 16 13.76 14.29 10.25
C ILE A 16 12.86 15.08 11.19
N THR A 17 12.92 14.77 12.48
CA THR A 17 12.09 15.42 13.50
C THR A 17 12.56 16.85 13.76
N ARG A 18 11.73 17.66 14.45
CA ARG A 18 12.12 19.02 14.89
C ARG A 18 13.38 19.04 15.76
N PHE A 19 13.67 17.93 16.44
CA PHE A 19 14.89 17.78 17.25
C PHE A 19 16.07 17.21 16.46
N ARG A 20 15.98 17.17 15.10
CA ARG A 20 16.98 16.62 14.18
C ARG A 20 17.30 15.13 14.43
N GLU A 21 16.33 14.38 14.91
CA GLU A 21 16.44 12.94 15.03
C GLU A 21 15.87 12.26 13.79
N ASP A 22 16.59 11.28 13.28
CA ASP A 22 16.18 10.47 12.14
C ASP A 22 15.24 9.34 12.56
N VAL A 23 14.15 9.16 11.83
CA VAL A 23 13.19 8.05 12.01
C VAL A 23 13.13 7.27 10.71
N TYR A 24 13.73 6.09 10.66
CA TYR A 24 13.81 5.24 9.48
C TYR A 24 12.51 4.45 9.27
N ALA A 25 11.53 5.12 8.66
CA ALA A 25 10.20 4.55 8.46
C ALA A 25 10.12 3.61 7.25
N VAL A 26 11.02 3.76 6.28
CA VAL A 26 11.26 2.82 5.18
C VAL A 26 12.76 2.57 5.13
N ASP A 27 13.17 1.30 5.20
CA ASP A 27 14.56 0.93 5.39
C ASP A 27 14.92 -0.32 4.58
N HIS A 28 15.71 -0.11 3.52
CA HIS A 28 16.14 -1.14 2.58
C HIS A 28 14.97 -1.96 2.02
N VAL A 29 13.93 -1.27 1.49
CA VAL A 29 12.75 -1.90 0.89
C VAL A 29 12.94 -2.09 -0.60
N SER A 30 12.74 -3.34 -1.05
CA SER A 30 12.69 -3.70 -2.47
C SER A 30 11.40 -4.41 -2.80
N LEU A 31 10.78 -4.05 -3.92
CA LEU A 31 9.56 -4.69 -4.42
C LEU A 31 9.44 -4.56 -5.93
N LYS A 32 8.61 -5.43 -6.52
CA LYS A 32 8.22 -5.37 -7.94
C LYS A 32 6.75 -5.67 -8.07
N VAL A 33 6.09 -4.94 -9.00
CA VAL A 33 4.70 -5.20 -9.39
C VAL A 33 4.65 -5.26 -10.91
N GLU A 34 4.17 -6.38 -11.44
CA GLU A 34 4.02 -6.60 -12.88
C GLU A 34 2.69 -6.02 -13.39
N GLU A 35 2.58 -5.83 -14.71
CA GLU A 35 1.34 -5.44 -15.38
C GLU A 35 0.24 -6.48 -15.14
N GLY A 36 -0.96 -6.04 -14.83
CA GLY A 36 -2.10 -6.88 -14.49
C GLY A 36 -2.04 -7.47 -13.08
N LYS A 37 -1.02 -7.12 -12.26
CA LYS A 37 -0.85 -7.64 -10.90
C LYS A 37 -1.09 -6.60 -9.83
N SER A 38 -1.54 -7.10 -8.68
CA SER A 38 -1.79 -6.31 -7.48
C SER A 38 -0.94 -6.82 -6.30
N LEU A 39 -0.38 -5.87 -5.54
CA LEU A 39 0.44 -6.14 -4.37
C LEU A 39 -0.22 -5.58 -3.11
N GLY A 40 -0.52 -6.44 -2.15
CA GLY A 40 -0.98 -6.07 -0.82
C GLY A 40 0.18 -5.74 0.11
N ILE A 41 0.03 -4.72 0.95
CA ILE A 41 0.99 -4.42 2.01
C ILE A 41 0.29 -4.49 3.36
N ALA A 42 0.71 -5.45 4.17
CA ALA A 42 0.19 -5.71 5.51
C ALA A 42 1.18 -5.30 6.61
N GLY A 43 0.70 -5.10 7.81
CA GLY A 43 1.51 -4.84 9.00
C GLY A 43 0.79 -3.98 10.03
N GLU A 44 1.32 -3.95 11.26
CA GLU A 44 0.77 -3.13 12.35
C GLU A 44 0.80 -1.63 12.04
N SER A 45 -0.03 -0.86 12.75
CA SER A 45 0.01 0.60 12.68
C SER A 45 1.40 1.13 13.04
N GLY A 46 1.89 2.14 12.31
CA GLY A 46 3.21 2.73 12.53
C GLY A 46 4.40 1.93 11.97
N CYS A 47 4.20 0.79 11.30
CA CYS A 47 5.31 0.02 10.72
C CYS A 47 5.93 0.62 9.45
N GLY A 48 5.35 1.71 8.89
CA GLY A 48 5.89 2.43 7.72
C GLY A 48 5.10 2.30 6.42
N LYS A 49 3.94 1.63 6.39
CA LYS A 49 3.14 1.38 5.15
C LYS A 49 2.77 2.67 4.40
N SER A 50 2.14 3.63 5.08
CA SER A 50 1.76 4.91 4.45
C SER A 50 2.99 5.73 4.09
N THR A 51 4.09 5.62 4.85
CA THR A 51 5.37 6.25 4.48
C THR A 51 5.93 5.63 3.20
N LEU A 52 5.85 4.31 3.06
CA LEU A 52 6.25 3.63 1.82
C LEU A 52 5.38 4.11 0.65
N ALA A 53 4.04 4.18 0.82
CA ALA A 53 3.14 4.71 -0.19
C ALA A 53 3.54 6.11 -0.67
N LEU A 54 3.77 7.03 0.27
CA LEU A 54 4.23 8.39 -0.06
C LEU A 54 5.60 8.39 -0.74
N SER A 55 6.52 7.53 -0.27
CA SER A 55 7.86 7.43 -0.85
C SER A 55 7.83 6.95 -2.30
N LEU A 56 6.94 6.02 -2.64
CA LEU A 56 6.77 5.47 -3.99
C LEU A 56 6.32 6.52 -5.03
N MET A 57 5.72 7.61 -4.59
CA MET A 57 5.34 8.71 -5.49
C MET A 57 6.56 9.55 -5.95
N GLY A 58 7.75 9.35 -5.35
CA GLY A 58 8.94 10.12 -5.69
C GLY A 58 8.88 11.60 -5.31
N TYR A 59 7.83 12.02 -4.62
CA TYR A 59 7.61 13.41 -4.20
C TYR A 59 7.79 13.54 -2.69
N TYR A 60 8.92 14.13 -2.30
CA TYR A 60 9.31 14.25 -0.90
C TYR A 60 9.21 15.71 -0.43
N PHE A 61 8.63 15.89 0.75
CA PHE A 61 8.55 17.20 1.42
C PHE A 61 8.72 17.04 2.93
N PRO A 62 9.33 18.02 3.59
CA PRO A 62 9.56 17.96 5.03
C PRO A 62 8.28 17.63 5.81
N PRO A 63 8.34 16.74 6.81
CA PRO A 63 9.56 16.15 7.41
C PRO A 63 10.05 14.84 6.77
N LEU A 64 9.48 14.36 5.62
CA LEU A 64 9.88 13.16 4.91
C LEU A 64 11.02 13.47 3.92
N TYR A 65 12.09 12.66 3.97
CA TYR A 65 13.26 12.80 3.11
C TYR A 65 13.64 11.47 2.48
N TYR A 66 13.97 11.52 1.19
CA TYR A 66 14.64 10.44 0.48
C TYR A 66 16.09 10.31 0.95
N THR A 67 16.58 9.07 1.10
CA THR A 67 17.95 8.79 1.53
C THR A 67 18.71 8.03 0.45
N SER A 68 18.17 6.93 -0.05
CA SER A 68 18.81 6.07 -1.06
C SER A 68 17.81 5.15 -1.74
N GLY A 69 18.28 4.47 -2.79
CA GLY A 69 17.54 3.46 -3.54
C GLY A 69 16.97 3.98 -4.86
N GLU A 70 16.26 3.14 -5.57
CA GLU A 70 15.68 3.49 -6.86
C GLU A 70 14.19 3.19 -6.90
N ILE A 71 13.42 4.05 -7.56
CA ILE A 71 12.02 3.86 -7.90
C ILE A 71 11.91 3.99 -9.41
N ILE A 72 11.41 2.94 -10.05
CA ILE A 72 11.31 2.83 -11.51
C ILE A 72 9.85 2.52 -11.85
N ILE A 73 9.20 3.37 -12.64
CA ILE A 73 7.83 3.18 -13.13
C ILE A 73 7.89 3.00 -14.65
N ASP A 74 7.42 1.86 -15.13
CA ASP A 74 7.40 1.50 -16.56
C ASP A 74 8.77 1.75 -17.25
N GLY A 75 9.87 1.39 -16.58
CA GLY A 75 11.23 1.56 -17.06
C GLY A 75 11.83 2.95 -16.86
N ARG A 76 11.08 3.93 -16.35
CA ARG A 76 11.56 5.29 -16.06
C ARG A 76 11.93 5.42 -14.58
N THR A 77 13.18 5.76 -14.27
CA THR A 77 13.60 6.08 -12.91
C THR A 77 13.08 7.45 -12.51
N ILE A 78 12.42 7.50 -11.35
CA ILE A 78 11.82 8.72 -10.79
C ILE A 78 12.50 9.18 -9.49
N SER A 79 13.26 8.31 -8.84
CA SER A 79 14.05 8.68 -7.65
C SER A 79 15.08 9.75 -8.00
N GLY A 80 15.15 10.81 -7.18
CA GLY A 80 16.06 11.93 -7.40
C GLY A 80 15.63 12.92 -8.47
N MET A 81 14.43 12.79 -9.07
CA MET A 81 13.88 13.81 -9.95
C MET A 81 13.57 15.10 -9.18
N ASP A 82 13.58 16.23 -9.90
CA ASP A 82 13.12 17.49 -9.34
C ASP A 82 11.65 17.39 -8.92
N PRO A 83 11.25 17.91 -7.75
CA PRO A 83 9.86 17.81 -7.27
C PRO A 83 8.82 18.41 -8.24
N ASP A 84 9.16 19.47 -8.96
CA ASP A 84 8.26 20.07 -9.95
C ASP A 84 8.07 19.18 -11.17
N ASP A 85 9.12 18.46 -11.60
CA ASP A 85 9.04 17.48 -12.71
C ASP A 85 8.24 16.25 -12.29
N VAL A 86 8.43 15.77 -11.05
CA VAL A 86 7.60 14.68 -10.49
C VAL A 86 6.12 15.09 -10.50
N ARG A 87 5.82 16.28 -10.00
CA ARG A 87 4.45 16.80 -9.94
C ARG A 87 3.81 16.91 -11.32
N LYS A 88 4.53 17.37 -12.34
CA LYS A 88 4.01 17.62 -13.67
C LYS A 88 3.93 16.39 -14.57
N SER A 89 4.84 15.42 -14.40
CA SER A 89 4.99 14.33 -15.36
C SER A 89 4.83 12.92 -14.77
N ILE A 90 4.71 12.79 -13.45
CA ILE A 90 4.60 11.50 -12.77
C ILE A 90 3.28 11.39 -12.02
N LEU A 91 2.98 12.36 -11.13
CA LEU A 91 1.77 12.28 -10.31
C LEU A 91 0.52 12.40 -11.18
N GLY A 92 -0.43 11.48 -10.97
CA GLY A 92 -1.70 11.42 -11.70
C GLY A 92 -1.64 10.73 -13.06
N THR A 93 -0.49 10.69 -13.74
CA THR A 93 -0.33 10.07 -15.07
C THR A 93 0.44 8.75 -15.04
N GLU A 94 1.54 8.69 -14.29
CA GLU A 94 2.30 7.45 -14.11
C GLU A 94 1.89 6.73 -12.83
N ILE A 95 1.74 7.48 -11.74
CA ILE A 95 1.34 6.97 -10.43
C ILE A 95 0.26 7.86 -9.81
N ALA A 96 -0.75 7.24 -9.22
CA ALA A 96 -1.78 7.93 -8.44
C ALA A 96 -1.87 7.35 -7.03
N TYR A 97 -2.34 8.17 -6.11
CA TYR A 97 -2.44 7.83 -4.70
C TYR A 97 -3.83 8.17 -4.15
N ILE A 98 -4.44 7.18 -3.52
CA ILE A 98 -5.65 7.35 -2.72
C ILE A 98 -5.21 7.35 -1.25
N PRO A 99 -5.27 8.50 -0.55
CA PRO A 99 -4.80 8.61 0.82
C PRO A 99 -5.76 7.96 1.81
N GLN A 100 -5.25 7.62 2.97
CA GLN A 100 -6.08 7.26 4.12
C GLN A 100 -7.07 8.40 4.44
N ALA A 101 -8.32 8.04 4.76
CA ALA A 101 -9.40 9.01 4.97
C ALA A 101 -9.66 9.94 3.76
N ALA A 102 -9.57 9.40 2.55
CA ALA A 102 -9.74 10.13 1.29
C ALA A 102 -11.05 10.92 1.19
N MET A 103 -12.10 10.53 1.93
CA MET A 103 -13.38 11.28 2.00
C MET A 103 -13.21 12.75 2.39
N ASN A 104 -12.12 13.09 3.08
CA ASN A 104 -11.80 14.46 3.51
C ASN A 104 -10.93 15.23 2.50
N ALA A 105 -10.51 14.58 1.40
CA ALA A 105 -9.65 15.21 0.38
C ALA A 105 -10.42 16.20 -0.51
N LEU A 106 -11.75 16.05 -0.63
CA LEU A 106 -12.58 16.96 -1.42
C LEU A 106 -12.87 18.24 -0.65
N ASN A 107 -12.64 19.40 -1.28
CA ASN A 107 -13.01 20.68 -0.73
C ASN A 107 -14.55 20.79 -0.63
N PRO A 108 -15.14 20.92 0.58
CA PRO A 108 -16.59 20.93 0.77
C PRO A 108 -17.30 22.12 0.12
N THR A 109 -16.58 23.18 -0.20
CA THR A 109 -17.13 24.43 -0.76
C THR A 109 -17.07 24.49 -2.29
N GLN A 110 -16.52 23.46 -2.94
CA GLN A 110 -16.44 23.37 -4.40
C GLN A 110 -17.24 22.18 -4.91
N LYS A 111 -17.86 22.34 -6.10
CA LYS A 111 -18.47 21.19 -6.79
C LYS A 111 -17.41 20.22 -7.26
N VAL A 112 -17.75 18.93 -7.34
CA VAL A 112 -16.86 17.87 -7.79
C VAL A 112 -16.22 18.19 -9.15
N ILE A 113 -16.97 18.75 -10.09
CA ILE A 113 -16.46 19.12 -11.43
C ILE A 113 -15.30 20.11 -11.37
N HIS A 114 -15.30 21.06 -10.44
CA HIS A 114 -14.20 22.02 -10.33
C HIS A 114 -12.93 21.35 -9.81
N PHE A 115 -13.06 20.36 -8.92
CA PHE A 115 -11.92 19.56 -8.50
C PHE A 115 -11.33 18.75 -9.65
N VAL A 116 -12.18 18.17 -10.50
CA VAL A 116 -11.76 17.50 -11.75
C VAL A 116 -11.08 18.48 -12.71
N GLU A 117 -11.65 19.69 -12.87
CA GLU A 117 -11.05 20.75 -13.68
C GLU A 117 -9.62 21.10 -13.21
N ASP A 118 -9.43 21.27 -11.90
CA ASP A 118 -8.12 21.59 -11.33
C ASP A 118 -7.08 20.49 -11.62
N VAL A 119 -7.47 19.22 -11.45
CA VAL A 119 -6.60 18.07 -11.73
C VAL A 119 -6.23 18.00 -13.22
N ILE A 120 -7.19 18.10 -14.12
CA ILE A 120 -6.93 18.00 -15.56
C ILE A 120 -6.09 19.18 -16.04
N ARG A 121 -6.39 20.41 -15.59
CA ARG A 121 -5.66 21.61 -16.03
C ARG A 121 -4.24 21.69 -15.45
N ALA A 122 -3.96 21.03 -14.34
CA ALA A 122 -2.60 20.91 -13.83
C ALA A 122 -1.67 20.18 -14.84
N HIS A 123 -2.23 19.31 -15.68
CA HIS A 123 -1.49 18.55 -16.72
C HIS A 123 -1.75 19.07 -18.14
N ASN A 124 -2.94 19.57 -18.40
CA ASN A 124 -3.33 20.16 -19.69
C ASN A 124 -3.99 21.53 -19.47
N PRO A 125 -3.21 22.62 -19.34
CA PRO A 125 -3.75 23.97 -19.12
C PRO A 125 -4.69 24.48 -20.21
N LYS A 126 -4.65 23.89 -21.42
CA LYS A 126 -5.47 24.29 -22.56
C LYS A 126 -6.79 23.53 -22.66
N ALA A 127 -7.04 22.55 -21.78
CA ALA A 127 -8.26 21.77 -21.80
C ALA A 127 -9.51 22.67 -21.63
N THR A 128 -10.44 22.55 -22.57
CA THR A 128 -11.71 23.26 -22.53
C THR A 128 -12.65 22.66 -21.50
N LYS A 129 -13.61 23.45 -21.01
CA LYS A 129 -14.63 22.94 -20.07
C LYS A 129 -15.44 21.77 -20.66
N LYS A 130 -15.67 21.77 -21.99
CA LYS A 130 -16.39 20.71 -22.67
C LYS A 130 -15.61 19.40 -22.63
N GLU A 131 -14.33 19.42 -23.03
CA GLU A 131 -13.45 18.25 -22.99
C GLU A 131 -13.32 17.68 -21.59
N ILE A 132 -13.15 18.53 -20.58
CA ILE A 132 -13.07 18.14 -19.17
C ILE A 132 -14.36 17.43 -18.74
N TYR A 133 -15.53 18.02 -19.07
CA TYR A 133 -16.81 17.43 -18.70
C TYR A 133 -17.07 16.10 -19.39
N GLU A 134 -16.74 15.98 -20.67
CA GLU A 134 -16.87 14.74 -21.45
C GLU A 134 -16.00 13.63 -20.86
N LEU A 135 -14.71 13.90 -20.60
CA LEU A 135 -13.80 12.96 -19.96
C LEU A 135 -14.28 12.55 -18.56
N ALA A 136 -14.68 13.52 -17.74
CA ALA A 136 -15.18 13.24 -16.40
C ALA A 136 -16.45 12.38 -16.43
N SER A 137 -17.38 12.68 -17.34
CA SER A 137 -18.63 11.94 -17.51
C SER A 137 -18.36 10.49 -17.93
N GLU A 138 -17.47 10.29 -18.91
CA GLU A 138 -17.04 8.96 -19.34
C GLU A 138 -16.45 8.15 -18.19
N ARG A 139 -15.48 8.72 -17.46
CA ARG A 139 -14.80 8.04 -16.36
C ARG A 139 -15.75 7.72 -15.22
N PHE A 140 -16.63 8.66 -14.84
CA PHE A 140 -17.63 8.43 -13.80
C PHE A 140 -18.62 7.33 -14.19
N HIS A 141 -19.03 7.30 -15.47
CA HIS A 141 -19.91 6.25 -15.98
C HIS A 141 -19.25 4.87 -15.89
N VAL A 142 -18.01 4.72 -16.37
CA VAL A 142 -17.26 3.46 -16.29
C VAL A 142 -17.13 2.96 -14.85
N LEU A 143 -16.98 3.88 -13.89
CA LEU A 143 -16.83 3.57 -12.46
C LEU A 143 -18.18 3.44 -11.72
N GLY A 144 -19.29 3.44 -12.46
CA GLY A 144 -20.64 3.28 -11.89
C GLY A 144 -21.07 4.44 -11.00
N LEU A 145 -20.53 5.64 -11.24
CA LEU A 145 -20.93 6.87 -10.57
C LEU A 145 -21.93 7.64 -11.45
N PRO A 146 -23.07 8.11 -10.90
CA PRO A 146 -24.00 8.96 -11.63
C PRO A 146 -23.32 10.27 -12.07
N GLN A 147 -23.57 10.71 -13.30
CA GLN A 147 -23.01 11.98 -13.83
C GLN A 147 -23.42 13.21 -12.99
N GLU A 148 -24.57 13.16 -12.35
CA GLU A 148 -25.06 14.20 -11.45
C GLU A 148 -24.09 14.52 -10.32
N VAL A 149 -23.26 13.55 -9.91
CA VAL A 149 -22.24 13.72 -8.86
C VAL A 149 -21.26 14.83 -9.21
N LEU A 150 -20.95 15.04 -10.50
CA LEU A 150 -20.08 16.10 -10.97
C LEU A 150 -20.61 17.51 -10.60
N GLN A 151 -21.93 17.67 -10.51
CA GLN A 151 -22.55 18.95 -10.20
C GLN A 151 -22.85 19.14 -8.70
N LYS A 152 -22.64 18.12 -7.88
CA LYS A 152 -22.87 18.15 -6.43
C LYS A 152 -21.66 18.69 -5.67
N TYR A 153 -21.95 19.23 -4.50
CA TYR A 153 -20.92 19.52 -3.49
C TYR A 153 -20.62 18.24 -2.68
N PRO A 154 -19.40 18.06 -2.19
CA PRO A 154 -19.07 16.90 -1.36
C PRO A 154 -19.99 16.68 -0.15
N VAL A 155 -20.52 17.74 0.44
CA VAL A 155 -21.45 17.65 1.57
C VAL A 155 -22.79 16.98 1.22
N GLU A 156 -23.18 16.97 -0.04
CA GLU A 156 -24.41 16.35 -0.55
C GLU A 156 -24.24 14.85 -0.83
N LEU A 157 -23.00 14.32 -0.71
CA LEU A 157 -22.67 12.94 -1.00
C LEU A 157 -22.61 12.12 0.29
N SER A 158 -23.10 10.88 0.24
CA SER A 158 -22.86 9.90 1.31
C SER A 158 -21.37 9.56 1.44
N GLY A 159 -20.93 9.00 2.58
CA GLY A 159 -19.54 8.62 2.79
C GLY A 159 -19.00 7.70 1.70
N GLY A 160 -19.74 6.67 1.34
CA GLY A 160 -19.35 5.76 0.26
C GLY A 160 -19.31 6.42 -1.12
N MET A 161 -20.20 7.41 -1.40
CA MET A 161 -20.15 8.19 -2.63
C MET A 161 -18.93 9.12 -2.64
N LYS A 162 -18.63 9.81 -1.53
CA LYS A 162 -17.40 10.63 -1.42
C LYS A 162 -16.16 9.80 -1.73
N GLN A 163 -16.05 8.64 -1.10
CA GLN A 163 -14.92 7.74 -1.30
C GLN A 163 -14.75 7.33 -2.77
N ARG A 164 -15.83 6.86 -3.40
CA ARG A 164 -15.81 6.49 -4.83
C ARG A 164 -15.52 7.69 -5.73
N THR A 165 -16.01 8.87 -5.39
CA THR A 165 -15.70 10.11 -6.13
C THR A 165 -14.21 10.44 -6.06
N VAL A 166 -13.58 10.32 -4.88
CA VAL A 166 -12.13 10.53 -4.74
C VAL A 166 -11.35 9.52 -5.57
N ILE A 167 -11.75 8.24 -5.53
CA ILE A 167 -11.11 7.20 -6.35
C ILE A 167 -11.22 7.57 -7.84
N ALA A 168 -12.40 7.94 -8.32
CA ALA A 168 -12.62 8.33 -9.71
C ALA A 168 -11.74 9.52 -10.13
N VAL A 169 -11.63 10.53 -9.28
CA VAL A 169 -10.77 11.69 -9.53
C VAL A 169 -9.30 11.31 -9.51
N SER A 170 -8.86 10.43 -8.59
CA SER A 170 -7.47 9.98 -8.51
C SER A 170 -7.01 9.26 -9.77
N VAL A 171 -7.92 8.58 -10.48
CA VAL A 171 -7.59 7.85 -11.71
C VAL A 171 -8.05 8.56 -12.99
N ILE A 172 -8.50 9.80 -12.90
CA ILE A 172 -9.10 10.55 -14.04
C ILE A 172 -8.15 10.66 -15.24
N LEU A 173 -6.85 10.75 -14.99
CA LEU A 173 -5.81 10.84 -16.00
C LEU A 173 -5.29 9.48 -16.50
N GLY A 174 -5.81 8.36 -15.98
CA GLY A 174 -5.42 7.01 -16.37
C GLY A 174 -3.99 6.63 -15.93
N PRO A 175 -3.68 6.66 -14.63
CA PRO A 175 -2.34 6.33 -14.12
C PRO A 175 -2.00 4.86 -14.40
N LYS A 176 -0.70 4.57 -14.59
CA LYS A 176 -0.23 3.19 -14.76
C LYS A 176 -0.27 2.42 -13.43
N VAL A 177 0.13 3.06 -12.34
CA VAL A 177 0.18 2.48 -10.99
C VAL A 177 -0.76 3.22 -10.07
N LEU A 178 -1.63 2.49 -9.37
CA LEU A 178 -2.49 3.04 -8.32
C LEU A 178 -2.02 2.56 -6.97
N ILE A 179 -1.76 3.47 -6.04
CA ILE A 179 -1.55 3.16 -4.63
C ILE A 179 -2.81 3.52 -3.86
N ALA A 180 -3.42 2.54 -3.20
CA ALA A 180 -4.61 2.73 -2.38
C ALA A 180 -4.27 2.46 -0.91
N ASP A 181 -4.19 3.51 -0.10
CA ASP A 181 -3.85 3.44 1.33
C ASP A 181 -5.13 3.47 2.17
N GLU A 182 -5.50 2.32 2.70
CA GLU A 182 -6.73 2.09 3.47
C GLU A 182 -8.01 2.65 2.79
N PRO A 183 -8.25 2.35 1.51
CA PRO A 183 -9.29 3.01 0.72
C PRO A 183 -10.71 2.70 1.17
N SER A 184 -10.90 1.70 2.02
CA SER A 184 -12.21 1.29 2.55
C SER A 184 -12.37 1.56 4.05
N SER A 185 -11.38 2.18 4.70
CA SER A 185 -11.45 2.51 6.13
C SER A 185 -12.63 3.47 6.42
N ALA A 186 -13.25 3.29 7.58
CA ALA A 186 -14.41 4.07 8.03
C ALA A 186 -15.68 3.98 7.15
N LEU A 187 -15.78 2.96 6.29
CA LEU A 187 -16.99 2.67 5.51
C LEU A 187 -17.77 1.51 6.14
N ASP A 188 -19.09 1.54 5.95
CA ASP A 188 -19.93 0.37 6.21
C ASP A 188 -19.60 -0.79 5.25
N VAL A 189 -19.97 -2.02 5.62
CA VAL A 189 -19.64 -3.25 4.87
C VAL A 189 -20.11 -3.19 3.40
N THR A 190 -21.25 -2.59 3.13
CA THR A 190 -21.79 -2.48 1.77
C THR A 190 -20.97 -1.51 0.92
N SER A 191 -20.67 -0.34 1.47
CA SER A 191 -19.81 0.66 0.83
C SER A 191 -18.37 0.14 0.62
N GLN A 192 -17.83 -0.62 1.59
CA GLN A 192 -16.54 -1.27 1.48
C GLN A 192 -16.51 -2.25 0.29
N LYS A 193 -17.52 -3.13 0.16
CA LYS A 193 -17.62 -4.05 -0.99
C LYS A 193 -17.69 -3.31 -2.32
N MET A 194 -18.41 -2.17 -2.39
CA MET A 194 -18.49 -1.36 -3.60
C MET A 194 -17.13 -0.74 -3.98
N VAL A 195 -16.37 -0.24 -3.01
CA VAL A 195 -15.01 0.29 -3.23
C VAL A 195 -14.08 -0.80 -3.75
N ILE A 196 -14.11 -1.97 -3.13
CA ILE A 196 -13.28 -3.11 -3.56
C ILE A 196 -13.64 -3.54 -4.99
N LYS A 197 -14.94 -3.63 -5.29
CA LYS A 197 -15.37 -3.94 -6.65
C LYS A 197 -14.86 -2.90 -7.64
N MET A 198 -15.00 -1.61 -7.33
CA MET A 198 -14.53 -0.50 -8.18
C MET A 198 -13.01 -0.58 -8.46
N LEU A 199 -12.19 -0.91 -7.44
CA LEU A 199 -10.74 -1.07 -7.61
C LEU A 199 -10.39 -2.27 -8.50
N ARG A 200 -11.13 -3.36 -8.42
CA ARG A 200 -10.98 -4.50 -9.33
C ARG A 200 -11.39 -4.14 -10.75
N ASP A 201 -12.54 -3.49 -10.93
CA ASP A 201 -13.04 -3.05 -12.23
C ASP A 201 -12.02 -2.11 -12.92
N LEU A 202 -11.29 -1.27 -12.16
CA LEU A 202 -10.20 -0.43 -12.66
C LEU A 202 -9.02 -1.25 -13.23
N MET A 203 -8.66 -2.34 -12.58
CA MET A 203 -7.62 -3.26 -13.06
C MET A 203 -8.10 -4.04 -14.29
N GLU A 204 -9.29 -4.65 -14.22
CA GLU A 204 -9.86 -5.48 -15.27
C GLU A 204 -10.13 -4.70 -16.57
N SER A 205 -10.56 -3.44 -16.44
CA SER A 205 -10.75 -2.53 -17.60
C SER A 205 -9.44 -2.03 -18.21
N GLY A 206 -8.30 -2.28 -17.55
CA GLY A 206 -7.00 -1.74 -17.96
C GLY A 206 -6.85 -0.24 -17.77
N MET A 207 -7.75 0.41 -17.02
CA MET A 207 -7.67 1.84 -16.71
C MET A 207 -6.44 2.14 -15.82
N ILE A 208 -6.06 1.19 -14.99
CA ILE A 208 -4.78 1.14 -14.30
C ILE A 208 -4.06 -0.16 -14.68
N LYS A 209 -2.74 -0.14 -14.69
CA LYS A 209 -1.94 -1.31 -15.11
C LYS A 209 -1.50 -2.19 -13.94
N SER A 210 -1.33 -1.60 -12.76
CA SER A 210 -0.99 -2.32 -11.54
C SER A 210 -1.48 -1.56 -10.32
N MET A 211 -1.61 -2.26 -9.19
CA MET A 211 -2.11 -1.68 -7.95
C MET A 211 -1.28 -2.11 -6.74
N ILE A 212 -1.03 -1.16 -5.84
CA ILE A 212 -0.61 -1.44 -4.47
C ILE A 212 -1.78 -1.15 -3.55
N PHE A 213 -2.17 -2.14 -2.75
CA PHE A 213 -3.27 -2.03 -1.81
C PHE A 213 -2.75 -2.16 -0.38
N ILE A 214 -2.90 -1.12 0.41
CA ILE A 214 -2.44 -1.06 1.80
C ILE A 214 -3.65 -1.13 2.72
N THR A 215 -3.65 -2.07 3.65
CA THR A 215 -4.65 -2.14 4.72
C THR A 215 -4.12 -2.95 5.92
N HIS A 216 -4.73 -2.74 7.07
CA HIS A 216 -4.54 -3.60 8.23
C HIS A 216 -5.54 -4.77 8.27
N GLU A 217 -6.52 -4.80 7.37
CA GLU A 217 -7.51 -5.85 7.22
C GLU A 217 -7.00 -6.97 6.30
N LEU A 218 -6.33 -7.97 6.86
CA LEU A 218 -5.69 -9.06 6.10
C LEU A 218 -6.66 -9.92 5.27
N PRO A 219 -7.88 -10.25 5.74
CA PRO A 219 -8.86 -10.96 4.90
C PRO A 219 -9.22 -10.18 3.63
N LEU A 220 -9.15 -8.85 3.71
CA LEU A 220 -9.41 -7.99 2.55
C LEU A 220 -8.26 -8.10 1.54
N LEU A 221 -7.01 -8.10 1.98
CA LEU A 221 -5.85 -8.29 1.10
C LEU A 221 -5.93 -9.61 0.34
N TYR A 222 -6.24 -10.70 1.03
CA TYR A 222 -6.40 -12.01 0.39
C TYR A 222 -7.39 -12.00 -0.78
N ASN A 223 -8.47 -11.25 -0.63
CA ASN A 223 -9.52 -11.16 -1.65
C ASN A 223 -9.21 -10.18 -2.79
N VAL A 224 -8.25 -9.26 -2.62
CA VAL A 224 -8.05 -8.13 -3.54
C VAL A 224 -6.71 -8.21 -4.26
N THR A 225 -5.73 -8.92 -3.70
CA THR A 225 -4.35 -8.87 -4.21
C THR A 225 -3.81 -10.23 -4.62
N ASP A 226 -2.93 -10.24 -5.63
CA ASP A 226 -2.24 -11.44 -6.10
C ASP A 226 -1.11 -11.86 -5.12
N HIS A 227 -0.36 -10.86 -4.63
CA HIS A 227 0.75 -11.04 -3.71
C HIS A 227 0.57 -10.17 -2.47
N ILE A 228 1.15 -10.62 -1.36
CA ILE A 228 1.17 -9.85 -0.11
C ILE A 228 2.62 -9.72 0.38
N MET A 229 2.97 -8.50 0.77
CA MET A 229 4.17 -8.19 1.53
C MET A 229 3.79 -7.82 2.96
N VAL A 230 4.51 -8.37 3.91
CA VAL A 230 4.34 -8.05 5.33
C VAL A 230 5.47 -7.11 5.76
N MET A 231 5.08 -5.94 6.27
CA MET A 231 6.00 -4.91 6.72
C MET A 231 6.03 -4.83 8.24
N TYR A 232 7.22 -4.78 8.83
CA TYR A 232 7.43 -4.62 10.25
C TYR A 232 8.55 -3.62 10.51
N ALA A 233 8.24 -2.61 11.31
CA ALA A 233 9.23 -1.64 11.79
C ALA A 233 10.14 -1.07 10.67
N GLY A 234 9.57 -0.66 9.54
CA GLY A 234 10.27 -0.06 8.40
C GLY A 234 10.85 -1.05 7.39
N GLN A 235 10.80 -2.35 7.64
CA GLN A 235 11.37 -3.37 6.76
C GLN A 235 10.31 -4.36 6.25
N ILE A 236 10.54 -4.92 5.06
CA ILE A 236 9.78 -6.08 4.60
C ILE A 236 10.34 -7.32 5.29
N VAL A 237 9.45 -8.07 5.93
CA VAL A 237 9.80 -9.31 6.63
C VAL A 237 9.36 -10.58 5.90
N GLU A 238 8.37 -10.48 5.05
CA GLU A 238 7.90 -11.59 4.22
C GLU A 238 7.21 -11.09 2.95
N ARG A 239 7.33 -11.86 1.86
CA ARG A 239 6.57 -11.72 0.62
C ARG A 239 6.20 -13.11 0.13
N GLY A 240 4.99 -13.24 -0.43
CA GLY A 240 4.51 -14.44 -1.10
C GLY A 240 3.23 -14.15 -1.87
N SER A 241 2.66 -15.17 -2.52
CA SER A 241 1.30 -15.10 -3.02
C SER A 241 0.33 -14.80 -1.88
N ALA A 242 -0.84 -14.26 -2.19
CA ALA A 242 -1.85 -13.96 -1.16
C ALA A 242 -2.21 -15.22 -0.34
N THR A 243 -2.27 -16.38 -0.98
CA THR A 243 -2.53 -17.66 -0.32
C THR A 243 -1.42 -18.06 0.65
N GLU A 244 -0.16 -17.97 0.22
CA GLU A 244 0.99 -18.31 1.07
C GLU A 244 1.10 -17.37 2.27
N ALA A 245 0.99 -16.07 2.04
CA ALA A 245 1.12 -15.08 3.09
C ALA A 245 0.03 -15.23 4.18
N VAL A 246 -1.19 -15.64 3.80
CA VAL A 246 -2.31 -15.78 4.73
C VAL A 246 -2.34 -17.16 5.39
N PHE A 247 -2.22 -18.24 4.63
CA PHE A 247 -2.44 -19.60 5.14
C PHE A 247 -1.17 -20.33 5.53
N ASP A 248 -0.01 -19.95 4.96
CA ASP A 248 1.28 -20.59 5.21
C ASP A 248 2.41 -19.57 5.50
N PRO A 249 2.21 -18.58 6.38
CA PRO A 249 3.22 -17.58 6.68
C PRO A 249 4.46 -18.19 7.34
N LEU A 250 5.65 -17.76 6.91
CA LEU A 250 6.94 -18.27 7.39
C LEU A 250 7.56 -17.39 8.47
N HIS A 251 7.54 -16.06 8.30
CA HIS A 251 8.14 -15.20 9.31
C HIS A 251 7.33 -15.24 10.61
N PRO A 252 7.95 -15.38 11.80
CA PRO A 252 7.23 -15.46 13.07
C PRO A 252 6.27 -14.30 13.35
N TYR A 253 6.58 -13.10 12.88
CA TYR A 253 5.67 -11.95 12.94
C TYR A 253 4.44 -12.15 12.04
N SER A 254 4.66 -12.57 10.78
CA SER A 254 3.55 -12.84 9.85
C SER A 254 2.64 -13.94 10.40
N LYS A 255 3.23 -14.99 10.96
CA LYS A 255 2.48 -16.08 11.61
C LYS A 255 1.62 -15.57 12.77
N GLY A 256 2.17 -14.72 13.62
CA GLY A 256 1.42 -14.10 14.73
C GLY A 256 0.34 -13.13 14.23
N LEU A 257 0.65 -12.34 13.20
CA LEU A 257 -0.29 -11.39 12.60
C LEU A 257 -1.49 -12.12 11.97
N MET A 258 -1.25 -13.18 11.20
CA MET A 258 -2.30 -14.02 10.60
C MET A 258 -3.09 -14.79 11.66
N GLY A 259 -2.44 -15.28 12.72
CA GLY A 259 -3.10 -15.98 13.84
C GLY A 259 -4.01 -15.09 14.70
N SER A 260 -3.95 -13.77 14.53
CA SER A 260 -4.85 -12.82 15.21
C SER A 260 -6.17 -12.55 14.47
N ILE A 261 -6.38 -13.19 13.30
CA ILE A 261 -7.53 -12.95 12.44
C ILE A 261 -8.55 -14.08 12.61
N ILE A 262 -9.81 -13.69 12.71
CA ILE A 262 -10.93 -14.61 12.57
C ILE A 262 -11.19 -14.78 11.08
N VAL A 263 -10.74 -15.91 10.49
CA VAL A 263 -11.23 -16.32 9.18
C VAL A 263 -12.59 -16.99 9.41
N PRO A 264 -13.68 -16.52 8.80
CA PRO A 264 -14.99 -17.13 8.99
C PRO A 264 -15.08 -18.45 8.21
N GLU A 265 -14.46 -19.51 8.71
CA GLU A 265 -14.64 -20.86 8.22
C GLU A 265 -15.44 -21.69 9.26
N ALA A 266 -16.33 -22.56 8.76
CA ALA A 266 -17.11 -23.44 9.61
C ALA A 266 -16.16 -24.42 10.35
N GLY A 267 -16.10 -24.32 11.67
CA GLY A 267 -15.28 -25.19 12.53
C GLY A 267 -14.28 -24.47 13.45
N LEU A 268 -14.09 -23.16 13.32
CA LEU A 268 -13.07 -22.38 14.04
C LEU A 268 -13.47 -21.89 15.45
N ARG A 269 -14.48 -22.45 16.07
CA ARG A 269 -14.90 -22.04 17.45
C ARG A 269 -13.84 -22.30 18.52
N ASP A 270 -12.81 -23.10 18.23
CA ASP A 270 -11.78 -23.52 19.19
C ASP A 270 -10.40 -22.88 18.96
N HIS A 271 -10.21 -22.05 17.92
CA HIS A 271 -8.95 -21.35 17.73
C HIS A 271 -8.84 -20.15 18.68
N LYS A 272 -7.95 -20.24 19.68
CA LYS A 272 -7.53 -19.09 20.48
C LYS A 272 -6.83 -18.07 19.59
N LEU A 273 -7.41 -16.88 19.49
CA LEU A 273 -6.75 -15.73 18.86
C LEU A 273 -5.47 -15.42 19.63
N THR A 274 -4.34 -15.47 18.96
CA THR A 274 -3.05 -15.13 19.56
C THR A 274 -2.61 -13.76 19.05
N ALA A 275 -2.73 -12.74 19.89
CA ALA A 275 -2.17 -11.43 19.58
C ALA A 275 -0.63 -11.49 19.60
N VAL A 276 0.02 -10.73 18.72
CA VAL A 276 1.47 -10.53 18.76
C VAL A 276 1.83 -9.73 20.01
N PRO A 277 2.58 -10.30 20.97
CA PRO A 277 2.84 -9.63 22.24
C PRO A 277 3.78 -8.43 22.10
N GLY A 278 3.74 -7.52 23.09
CA GLY A 278 4.67 -6.38 23.18
C GLY A 278 4.37 -5.25 22.18
N VAL A 279 5.32 -4.33 22.07
CA VAL A 279 5.23 -3.14 21.21
C VAL A 279 6.34 -3.14 20.15
N PRO A 280 6.11 -2.55 18.97
CA PRO A 280 7.16 -2.39 17.94
C PRO A 280 8.35 -1.57 18.47
N PRO A 281 9.56 -1.80 17.93
CA PRO A 281 10.74 -1.05 18.31
C PRO A 281 10.66 0.42 17.88
N ASN A 282 11.40 1.27 18.59
CA ASN A 282 11.52 2.67 18.23
C ASN A 282 12.36 2.85 16.96
N LEU A 283 11.75 3.41 15.90
CA LEU A 283 12.41 3.64 14.61
C LEU A 283 13.45 4.77 14.60
N LYS A 284 13.61 5.53 15.68
CA LYS A 284 14.73 6.46 15.85
C LYS A 284 16.06 5.73 16.12
N LYS A 285 15.98 4.56 16.78
CA LYS A 285 17.13 3.70 17.08
C LYS A 285 16.72 2.25 16.82
N PRO A 286 16.53 1.86 15.56
CA PRO A 286 16.13 0.51 15.25
C PRO A 286 17.22 -0.49 15.67
N PRO A 287 16.84 -1.70 16.14
CA PRO A 287 17.81 -2.74 16.45
C PRO A 287 18.71 -3.06 15.24
N SER A 288 19.98 -3.32 15.49
CA SER A 288 20.95 -3.71 14.45
C SER A 288 20.70 -5.12 13.90
N GLY A 289 20.05 -5.97 14.68
CA GLY A 289 19.64 -7.32 14.29
C GLY A 289 18.22 -7.38 13.76
N CYS A 290 17.57 -8.53 13.96
CA CYS A 290 16.16 -8.70 13.62
C CYS A 290 15.28 -7.74 14.43
N ARG A 291 14.55 -6.87 13.75
CA ARG A 291 13.67 -5.87 14.40
C ARG A 291 12.54 -6.50 15.23
N PHE A 292 12.15 -7.75 14.90
CA PHE A 292 11.14 -8.49 15.64
C PHE A 292 11.71 -9.30 16.84
N ALA A 293 13.03 -9.32 17.06
CA ALA A 293 13.67 -10.17 18.04
C ALA A 293 13.08 -10.05 19.46
N GLU A 294 12.75 -8.83 19.92
CA GLU A 294 12.19 -8.60 21.28
C GLU A 294 10.79 -9.20 21.48
N ARG A 295 10.07 -9.47 20.42
CA ARG A 295 8.68 -9.99 20.42
C ARG A 295 8.59 -11.42 19.89
N CYS A 296 9.72 -11.97 19.43
CA CYS A 296 9.75 -13.27 18.77
C CYS A 296 9.86 -14.40 19.81
N LYS A 297 8.87 -15.28 19.86
CA LYS A 297 8.91 -16.46 20.77
C LYS A 297 10.05 -17.46 20.45
N TYR A 298 10.65 -17.34 19.27
CA TYR A 298 11.75 -18.21 18.81
C TYR A 298 13.10 -17.50 18.78
N VAL A 299 13.23 -16.36 19.45
CA VAL A 299 14.45 -15.55 19.45
C VAL A 299 15.68 -16.34 19.89
N LYS A 300 16.79 -16.13 19.17
CA LYS A 300 18.14 -16.60 19.56
C LYS A 300 19.07 -15.40 19.75
N PRO A 301 20.21 -15.54 20.46
CA PRO A 301 21.19 -14.45 20.60
C PRO A 301 21.62 -13.85 19.26
N GLU A 302 21.79 -14.67 18.24
CA GLU A 302 22.19 -14.28 16.89
C GLU A 302 21.18 -13.33 16.24
N CYS A 303 19.87 -13.48 16.54
CA CYS A 303 18.83 -12.57 16.04
C CYS A 303 19.07 -11.12 16.46
N LYS A 304 19.73 -10.89 17.60
CA LYS A 304 20.02 -9.54 18.12
C LYS A 304 21.39 -9.02 17.66
N ALA A 305 22.29 -9.93 17.32
CA ALA A 305 23.70 -9.61 17.06
C ALA A 305 24.01 -9.30 15.60
N ILE A 306 23.27 -9.90 14.64
CA ILE A 306 23.57 -9.81 13.21
C ILE A 306 22.38 -9.24 12.43
N SER A 307 22.68 -8.48 11.38
CA SER A 307 21.68 -8.08 10.40
C SER A 307 21.15 -9.30 9.67
N VAL A 308 19.82 -9.45 9.64
CA VAL A 308 19.16 -10.60 9.00
C VAL A 308 18.72 -10.21 7.60
N GLY A 309 19.32 -10.85 6.58
CA GLY A 309 18.96 -10.68 5.18
C GLY A 309 17.66 -11.39 4.80
N MET A 310 17.14 -11.06 3.61
CA MET A 310 16.03 -11.81 3.00
C MET A 310 16.53 -13.17 2.50
N ARG A 311 15.76 -14.22 2.79
CA ARG A 311 15.92 -15.55 2.19
C ARG A 311 14.91 -15.71 1.06
N THR A 312 15.36 -16.22 -0.06
CA THR A 312 14.54 -16.50 -1.23
C THR A 312 14.27 -18.00 -1.30
N LEU A 313 13.02 -18.41 -1.40
CA LEU A 313 12.63 -19.79 -1.65
C LEU A 313 12.42 -20.02 -3.16
N ASP A 314 11.76 -19.08 -3.81
CA ASP A 314 11.55 -19.04 -5.26
C ASP A 314 11.51 -17.57 -5.74
N SER A 315 11.12 -17.33 -6.98
CA SER A 315 11.13 -15.99 -7.58
C SER A 315 10.18 -15.00 -6.88
N GLU A 316 9.19 -15.48 -6.14
CA GLU A 316 8.11 -14.65 -5.58
C GLU A 316 8.00 -14.74 -4.06
N ARG A 317 8.50 -15.84 -3.46
CA ARG A 317 8.42 -16.09 -2.03
C ARG A 317 9.73 -15.81 -1.32
N THR A 318 9.72 -14.82 -0.41
CA THR A 318 10.88 -14.41 0.38
C THR A 318 10.50 -14.12 1.82
N TYR A 319 11.43 -14.33 2.76
CA TYR A 319 11.25 -14.00 4.17
C TYR A 319 12.56 -13.60 4.85
N ARG A 320 12.47 -12.81 5.93
CA ARG A 320 13.62 -12.27 6.66
C ARG A 320 13.75 -12.96 8.02
N CYS A 321 14.41 -14.10 8.07
CA CYS A 321 14.65 -14.84 9.31
C CYS A 321 15.98 -15.58 9.26
N ILE A 322 16.62 -15.79 10.44
CA ILE A 322 17.84 -16.61 10.53
C ILE A 322 17.53 -18.09 10.32
N PHE A 323 16.34 -18.55 10.69
CA PHE A 323 15.91 -19.93 10.52
C PHE A 323 15.60 -20.24 9.06
N THR A 324 15.88 -21.46 8.65
CA THR A 324 15.42 -22.04 7.39
C THR A 324 13.91 -22.30 7.44
N GLU A 325 13.30 -22.51 6.28
CA GLU A 325 11.89 -22.90 6.18
C GLU A 325 11.57 -24.16 6.99
N GLY A 326 12.41 -25.21 6.86
CA GLY A 326 12.22 -26.47 7.61
C GLY A 326 12.26 -26.27 9.12
N GLU A 327 13.23 -25.50 9.62
CA GLU A 327 13.31 -25.17 11.06
C GLU A 327 12.09 -24.37 11.56
N LEU A 328 11.55 -23.46 10.73
CA LEU A 328 10.36 -22.69 11.10
C LEU A 328 9.13 -23.60 11.15
N ARG A 329 8.95 -24.46 10.16
CA ARG A 329 7.84 -25.42 10.12
C ARG A 329 7.85 -26.37 11.31
N GLU A 330 9.03 -26.92 11.66
CA GLU A 330 9.20 -27.74 12.86
C GLU A 330 8.84 -26.98 14.15
N LYS A 331 9.30 -25.73 14.29
CA LYS A 331 8.97 -24.88 15.45
C LYS A 331 7.48 -24.59 15.56
N TYR A 332 6.78 -24.44 14.43
CA TYR A 332 5.34 -24.18 14.42
C TYR A 332 4.54 -25.42 14.81
N GLN A 333 4.99 -26.61 14.42
CA GLN A 333 4.38 -27.88 14.83
C GLN A 333 4.58 -28.17 16.32
N ASN A 334 5.78 -27.93 16.84
CA ASN A 334 6.14 -28.22 18.23
C ASN A 334 5.67 -27.13 19.23
N GLY A 335 5.24 -25.99 18.77
CA GLY A 335 4.81 -24.85 19.59
C GLY A 335 3.32 -24.51 19.49
N ALA A 336 2.53 -25.43 18.91
CA ALA A 336 1.07 -25.33 18.81
C ALA A 336 0.40 -25.80 20.13
#